data_43aa88a6f71f0dc6e379b964309eb7b1
#
_entry.id   43aa88a6f71f0dc6e379b964309eb7b1
#
_cell.length_a   1.000
_cell.length_b   1.000
_cell.length_c   1.000
_cell.angle_alpha   90.00
_cell.angle_beta   90.00
_cell.angle_gamma   90.00
#
_symmetry.space_group_name_H-M   'P 1'
#
loop_
_entity.id
_entity.type
_entity.pdbx_description
1 polymer ?
#
loop_
_entity_poly.entity_id
_entity_poly.type
_entity_poly.pdbx_seq_one_letter_code
_entity_poly.pdbx_strand_id
1 'polypeptide(L)'
;MDWISFYDFKHSVIYVNARHRDVHYRTIATDLSGLVPSADARVMDYGCGEATSAGILVKACAHLTMVEAAPNVRAALAARNSANPKISVMTPDQAAAQPPASYDMIVLHSVAQYLSGAELDKLLATFHRLLKPGGVFVLGDIIKPRLAAPMAALALLRFGAAKGFFWAAVGGLARIFVSDYFKIKSKVGLSHYDEADILKKLREAGYQPTRAPRNIGHNQQRMTFLARPLTRR
;
A
#
# COMPACT_ATOMS: atom_id res chain seq x y z
N MET A 1 2.30 15.30 15.84
CA MET A 1 1.37 14.52 14.98
C MET A 1 2.22 13.49 14.30
N ASP A 2 1.89 12.22 14.44
CA ASP A 2 2.50 11.10 13.71
C ASP A 2 1.72 10.79 12.42
N TRP A 3 2.22 9.84 11.62
CA TRP A 3 1.59 9.49 10.35
C TRP A 3 0.21 8.85 10.54
N ILE A 4 -0.02 8.06 11.60
CA ILE A 4 -1.31 7.42 11.87
C ILE A 4 -2.36 8.48 12.17
N SER A 5 -2.04 9.43 13.07
CA SER A 5 -2.92 10.56 13.40
C SER A 5 -3.22 11.44 12.19
N PHE A 6 -2.22 11.64 11.30
CA PHE A 6 -2.45 12.39 10.06
C PHE A 6 -3.45 11.66 9.15
N TYR A 7 -3.26 10.35 8.95
CA TYR A 7 -4.16 9.55 8.11
C TYR A 7 -5.56 9.45 8.71
N ASP A 8 -5.69 9.45 10.02
CA ASP A 8 -6.98 9.33 10.70
C ASP A 8 -7.89 10.56 10.52
N PHE A 9 -7.28 11.76 10.44
CA PHE A 9 -8.05 13.01 10.42
C PHE A 9 -7.90 13.83 9.14
N LYS A 10 -6.80 13.70 8.41
CA LYS A 10 -6.42 14.63 7.32
C LYS A 10 -6.00 13.97 6.02
N HIS A 11 -6.11 12.64 5.88
CA HIS A 11 -5.61 11.94 4.70
C HIS A 11 -6.25 12.39 3.37
N SER A 12 -7.49 12.89 3.40
CA SER A 12 -8.16 13.39 2.19
C SER A 12 -7.40 14.53 1.49
N VAL A 13 -6.53 15.24 2.22
CA VAL A 13 -5.71 16.34 1.67
C VAL A 13 -4.68 15.85 0.64
N ILE A 14 -4.28 14.58 0.67
CA ILE A 14 -3.35 14.01 -0.32
C ILE A 14 -3.98 13.85 -1.71
N TYR A 15 -5.30 13.85 -1.81
CA TYR A 15 -6.02 13.77 -3.08
C TYR A 15 -6.44 15.15 -3.55
N VAL A 16 -6.21 15.46 -4.82
CA VAL A 16 -6.53 16.77 -5.39
C VAL A 16 -8.04 16.98 -5.51
N ASN A 17 -8.81 15.90 -5.70
CA ASN A 17 -10.27 15.85 -5.67
C ASN A 17 -10.79 14.40 -5.52
N ALA A 18 -12.12 14.22 -5.43
CA ALA A 18 -12.76 12.91 -5.31
C ALA A 18 -12.45 11.99 -6.51
N ARG A 19 -12.45 12.53 -7.76
CA ARG A 19 -12.10 11.75 -8.95
C ARG A 19 -10.68 11.18 -8.90
N HIS A 20 -9.70 11.98 -8.46
CA HIS A 20 -8.33 11.50 -8.25
C HIS A 20 -8.31 10.33 -7.27
N ARG A 21 -8.97 10.47 -6.11
CA ARG A 21 -9.06 9.42 -5.10
C ARG A 21 -9.65 8.13 -5.68
N ASP A 22 -10.80 8.24 -6.35
CA ASP A 22 -11.50 7.06 -6.88
C ASP A 22 -10.68 6.34 -7.95
N VAL A 23 -10.08 7.10 -8.89
CA VAL A 23 -9.25 6.52 -9.94
C VAL A 23 -7.95 5.92 -9.35
N HIS A 24 -7.37 6.55 -8.33
CA HIS A 24 -6.19 6.06 -7.63
C HIS A 24 -6.46 4.68 -7.00
N TYR A 25 -7.49 4.56 -6.15
CA TYR A 25 -7.85 3.28 -5.53
C TYR A 25 -8.27 2.23 -6.56
N ARG A 26 -8.99 2.62 -7.60
CA ARG A 26 -9.37 1.70 -8.68
C ARG A 26 -8.15 1.15 -9.41
N THR A 27 -7.18 2.00 -9.73
CA THR A 27 -5.94 1.58 -10.40
C THR A 27 -5.18 0.58 -9.54
N ILE A 28 -4.98 0.89 -8.25
CA ILE A 28 -4.29 0.00 -7.31
C ILE A 28 -5.04 -1.34 -7.19
N ALA A 29 -6.35 -1.31 -6.96
CA ALA A 29 -7.14 -2.53 -6.82
C ALA A 29 -7.12 -3.41 -8.08
N THR A 30 -7.11 -2.79 -9.28
CA THR A 30 -6.98 -3.50 -10.55
C THR A 30 -5.60 -4.13 -10.70
N ASP A 31 -4.53 -3.38 -10.44
CA ASP A 31 -3.17 -3.90 -10.51
C ASP A 31 -2.96 -5.05 -9.51
N LEU A 32 -3.46 -4.91 -8.27
CA LEU A 32 -3.38 -5.95 -7.23
C LEU A 32 -4.21 -7.18 -7.58
N SER A 33 -5.39 -7.02 -8.18
CA SER A 33 -6.23 -8.15 -8.58
C SER A 33 -5.56 -9.06 -9.61
N GLY A 34 -4.71 -8.48 -10.48
CA GLY A 34 -3.89 -9.22 -11.42
C GLY A 34 -2.72 -10.01 -10.79
N LEU A 35 -2.41 -9.77 -9.52
CA LEU A 35 -1.36 -10.47 -8.78
C LEU A 35 -1.91 -11.57 -7.85
N VAL A 36 -3.23 -11.63 -7.68
CA VAL A 36 -3.88 -12.66 -6.83
C VAL A 36 -3.61 -14.04 -7.43
N PRO A 37 -3.04 -14.99 -6.65
CA PRO A 37 -2.55 -16.25 -7.21
C PRO A 37 -3.67 -17.20 -7.67
N SER A 38 -4.84 -17.13 -7.07
CA SER A 38 -6.01 -17.95 -7.45
C SER A 38 -7.31 -17.35 -6.90
N ALA A 39 -8.45 -17.79 -7.43
CA ALA A 39 -9.77 -17.38 -6.93
C ALA A 39 -10.04 -17.83 -5.49
N ASP A 40 -9.37 -18.90 -5.03
CA ASP A 40 -9.47 -19.42 -3.67
C ASP A 40 -8.49 -18.77 -2.69
N ALA A 41 -7.71 -17.81 -3.16
CA ALA A 41 -6.68 -17.15 -2.35
C ALA A 41 -7.28 -16.36 -1.18
N ARG A 42 -6.59 -16.40 -0.05
CA ARG A 42 -6.79 -15.50 1.09
C ARG A 42 -5.78 -14.37 1.00
N VAL A 43 -6.26 -13.16 0.84
CA VAL A 43 -5.42 -11.95 0.62
C VAL A 43 -5.48 -11.07 1.86
N MET A 44 -4.33 -10.52 2.28
CA MET A 44 -4.25 -9.44 3.27
C MET A 44 -3.74 -8.17 2.58
N ASP A 45 -4.45 -7.06 2.74
CA ASP A 45 -4.02 -5.71 2.35
C ASP A 45 -3.71 -4.90 3.62
N TYR A 46 -2.41 -4.72 3.90
CA TYR A 46 -1.93 -4.10 5.14
C TYR A 46 -1.62 -2.62 4.94
N GLY A 47 -2.31 -1.76 5.69
CA GLY A 47 -2.30 -0.31 5.52
C GLY A 47 -3.12 0.10 4.29
N CYS A 48 -4.28 -0.52 4.12
CA CYS A 48 -5.13 -0.37 2.93
C CYS A 48 -5.76 1.03 2.77
N GLY A 49 -5.72 1.88 3.80
CA GLY A 49 -6.35 3.19 3.79
C GLY A 49 -7.87 3.09 3.62
N GLU A 50 -8.46 4.01 2.86
CA GLU A 50 -9.91 3.98 2.60
C GLU A 50 -10.36 2.78 1.73
N ALA A 51 -9.49 2.20 0.93
CA ALA A 51 -9.76 1.06 0.03
C ALA A 51 -11.13 1.14 -0.68
N THR A 52 -11.46 2.32 -1.24
CA THR A 52 -12.78 2.57 -1.85
C THR A 52 -13.13 1.64 -3.01
N SER A 53 -12.13 0.98 -3.58
CA SER A 53 -12.26 0.01 -4.68
C SER A 53 -11.98 -1.45 -4.26
N ALA A 54 -12.05 -1.78 -2.97
CA ALA A 54 -11.84 -3.14 -2.44
C ALA A 54 -12.73 -4.20 -3.13
N GLY A 55 -13.90 -3.81 -3.62
CA GLY A 55 -14.80 -4.66 -4.41
C GLY A 55 -14.18 -5.24 -5.69
N ILE A 56 -13.13 -4.62 -6.25
CA ILE A 56 -12.38 -5.17 -7.39
C ILE A 56 -11.50 -6.33 -6.91
N LEU A 57 -10.72 -6.09 -5.84
CA LEU A 57 -9.79 -7.08 -5.32
C LEU A 57 -10.51 -8.30 -4.74
N VAL A 58 -11.61 -8.10 -4.01
CA VAL A 58 -12.38 -9.20 -3.41
C VAL A 58 -13.04 -10.13 -4.43
N LYS A 59 -13.30 -9.66 -5.66
CA LYS A 59 -13.80 -10.50 -6.75
C LYS A 59 -12.75 -11.49 -7.26
N ALA A 60 -11.47 -11.19 -7.07
CA ALA A 60 -10.35 -12.00 -7.54
C ALA A 60 -9.88 -13.04 -6.49
N CYS A 61 -10.45 -13.03 -5.27
CA CYS A 61 -10.00 -13.90 -4.17
C CYS A 61 -11.19 -14.49 -3.39
N ALA A 62 -10.93 -15.52 -2.57
CA ALA A 62 -11.93 -16.08 -1.69
C ALA A 62 -12.18 -15.20 -0.47
N HIS A 63 -11.15 -14.55 0.07
CA HIS A 63 -11.28 -13.70 1.24
C HIS A 63 -10.25 -12.57 1.23
N LEU A 64 -10.69 -11.36 1.55
CA LEU A 64 -9.86 -10.16 1.68
C LEU A 64 -9.85 -9.68 3.14
N THR A 65 -8.69 -9.71 3.78
CA THR A 65 -8.45 -9.08 5.08
C THR A 65 -7.83 -7.69 4.86
N MET A 66 -8.53 -6.66 5.26
CA MET A 66 -8.07 -5.29 5.23
C MET A 66 -7.56 -4.86 6.60
N VAL A 67 -6.30 -4.43 6.68
CA VAL A 67 -5.66 -4.00 7.93
C VAL A 67 -5.40 -2.51 7.87
N GLU A 68 -5.94 -1.77 8.85
CA GLU A 68 -5.77 -0.33 8.93
C GLU A 68 -5.49 0.11 10.38
N ALA A 69 -4.44 0.92 10.55
CA ALA A 69 -4.02 1.42 11.85
C ALA A 69 -4.89 2.60 12.33
N ALA A 70 -5.29 3.48 11.41
CA ALA A 70 -6.07 4.69 11.69
C ALA A 70 -7.50 4.33 12.13
N PRO A 71 -7.92 4.66 13.38
CA PRO A 71 -9.19 4.17 13.95
C PRO A 71 -10.43 4.61 13.17
N ASN A 72 -10.52 5.89 12.79
CA ASN A 72 -11.69 6.41 12.07
C ASN A 72 -11.78 5.83 10.65
N VAL A 73 -10.65 5.70 9.95
CA VAL A 73 -10.58 5.07 8.63
C VAL A 73 -11.00 3.61 8.73
N ARG A 74 -10.50 2.89 9.74
CA ARG A 74 -10.85 1.49 9.97
C ARG A 74 -12.33 1.31 10.30
N ALA A 75 -12.92 2.18 11.13
CA ALA A 75 -14.35 2.16 11.43
C ALA A 75 -15.21 2.38 10.18
N ALA A 76 -14.84 3.33 9.33
CA ALA A 76 -15.51 3.58 8.05
C ALA A 76 -15.38 2.39 7.08
N LEU A 77 -14.21 1.73 7.03
CA LEU A 77 -13.99 0.50 6.28
C LEU A 77 -14.90 -0.62 6.74
N ALA A 78 -14.98 -0.86 8.05
CA ALA A 78 -15.81 -1.91 8.64
C ALA A 78 -17.29 -1.67 8.34
N ALA A 79 -17.77 -0.44 8.54
CA ALA A 79 -19.17 -0.08 8.26
C ALA A 79 -19.54 -0.29 6.79
N ARG A 80 -18.67 0.17 5.86
CA ARG A 80 -18.92 0.08 4.41
C ARG A 80 -18.95 -1.36 3.90
N ASN A 81 -18.22 -2.27 4.53
CA ASN A 81 -18.07 -3.66 4.08
C ASN A 81 -18.79 -4.67 4.97
N SER A 82 -19.60 -4.23 5.95
CA SER A 82 -20.25 -5.09 6.94
C SER A 82 -21.14 -6.18 6.35
N ALA A 83 -21.76 -5.94 5.21
CA ALA A 83 -22.62 -6.90 4.50
C ALA A 83 -21.85 -7.90 3.61
N ASN A 84 -20.52 -7.74 3.45
CA ASN A 84 -19.75 -8.62 2.58
C ASN A 84 -18.98 -9.68 3.40
N PRO A 85 -19.44 -10.97 3.41
CA PRO A 85 -18.79 -12.02 4.22
C PRO A 85 -17.37 -12.37 3.75
N LYS A 86 -16.97 -11.94 2.55
CA LYS A 86 -15.62 -12.15 2.03
C LYS A 86 -14.61 -11.10 2.52
N ILE A 87 -15.04 -10.10 3.30
CA ILE A 87 -14.18 -9.02 3.78
C ILE A 87 -14.11 -9.04 5.30
N SER A 88 -12.89 -9.01 5.83
CA SER A 88 -12.62 -8.74 7.25
C SER A 88 -11.81 -7.48 7.41
N VAL A 89 -12.11 -6.68 8.43
CA VAL A 89 -11.34 -5.47 8.77
C VAL A 89 -10.70 -5.67 10.13
N MET A 90 -9.37 -5.44 10.23
CA MET A 90 -8.58 -5.75 11.43
C MET A 90 -7.67 -4.58 11.82
N THR A 91 -7.27 -4.55 13.08
CA THR A 91 -6.14 -3.75 13.55
C THR A 91 -4.81 -4.43 13.19
N PRO A 92 -3.66 -3.70 13.21
CA PRO A 92 -2.34 -4.31 13.08
C PRO A 92 -2.08 -5.46 14.08
N ASP A 93 -2.51 -5.31 15.34
CA ASP A 93 -2.32 -6.33 16.38
C ASP A 93 -3.16 -7.59 16.10
N GLN A 94 -4.42 -7.41 15.68
CA GLN A 94 -5.28 -8.53 15.27
C GLN A 94 -4.71 -9.28 14.06
N ALA A 95 -4.12 -8.55 13.10
CA ALA A 95 -3.45 -9.15 11.96
C ALA A 95 -2.19 -9.91 12.39
N ALA A 96 -1.39 -9.34 13.29
CA ALA A 96 -0.20 -10.00 13.82
C ALA A 96 -0.54 -11.27 14.64
N ALA A 97 -1.71 -11.33 15.28
CA ALA A 97 -2.18 -12.49 16.04
C ALA A 97 -2.76 -13.63 15.17
N GLN A 98 -2.89 -13.43 13.84
CA GLN A 98 -3.39 -14.49 12.96
C GLN A 98 -2.46 -15.71 12.97
N PRO A 99 -3.01 -16.92 12.78
CA PRO A 99 -2.23 -18.15 12.72
C PRO A 99 -1.15 -18.10 11.63
N PRO A 100 -0.04 -18.83 11.79
CA PRO A 100 0.94 -19.00 10.71
C PRO A 100 0.29 -19.58 9.44
N ALA A 101 0.88 -19.28 8.28
CA ALA A 101 0.44 -19.81 6.98
C ALA A 101 -1.06 -19.58 6.68
N SER A 102 -1.59 -18.40 7.05
CA SER A 102 -3.01 -18.04 6.86
C SER A 102 -3.31 -17.40 5.51
N TYR A 103 -2.30 -16.86 4.81
CA TYR A 103 -2.50 -16.04 3.61
C TYR A 103 -1.70 -16.54 2.41
N ASP A 104 -2.35 -16.48 1.24
CA ASP A 104 -1.72 -16.79 -0.05
C ASP A 104 -1.01 -15.56 -0.64
N MET A 105 -1.52 -14.36 -0.29
CA MET A 105 -0.93 -13.08 -0.69
C MET A 105 -1.04 -12.08 0.45
N ILE A 106 0.05 -11.35 0.71
CA ILE A 106 0.05 -10.20 1.61
C ILE A 106 0.57 -8.98 0.84
N VAL A 107 -0.12 -7.87 0.96
CA VAL A 107 0.22 -6.59 0.32
C VAL A 107 0.63 -5.57 1.37
N LEU A 108 1.73 -4.86 1.11
CA LEU A 108 2.14 -3.64 1.81
C LEU A 108 2.40 -2.57 0.73
N HIS A 109 1.39 -1.77 0.42
CA HIS A 109 1.45 -0.78 -0.65
C HIS A 109 1.37 0.64 -0.11
N SER A 110 2.30 1.52 -0.50
CA SER A 110 2.37 2.93 -0.04
C SER A 110 2.52 3.11 1.48
N VAL A 111 3.02 2.12 2.22
CA VAL A 111 3.16 2.15 3.69
C VAL A 111 4.62 2.21 4.13
N ALA A 112 5.52 1.49 3.47
CA ALA A 112 6.93 1.37 3.88
C ALA A 112 7.64 2.73 4.01
N GLN A 113 7.18 3.73 3.30
CA GLN A 113 7.71 5.10 3.36
C GLN A 113 7.48 5.81 4.71
N TYR A 114 6.54 5.32 5.52
CA TYR A 114 6.18 5.88 6.84
C TYR A 114 6.80 5.09 8.00
N LEU A 115 7.47 3.99 7.69
CA LEU A 115 8.07 3.09 8.66
C LEU A 115 9.58 3.37 8.78
N SER A 116 10.11 3.24 9.99
CA SER A 116 11.54 3.09 10.19
C SER A 116 12.04 1.74 9.64
N GLY A 117 13.35 1.61 9.43
CA GLY A 117 13.93 0.35 8.98
C GLY A 117 13.61 -0.83 9.90
N ALA A 118 13.62 -0.61 11.22
CA ALA A 118 13.33 -1.64 12.22
C ALA A 118 11.84 -2.03 12.24
N GLU A 119 10.92 -1.09 12.04
CA GLU A 119 9.49 -1.39 11.92
C GLU A 119 9.20 -2.20 10.66
N LEU A 120 9.84 -1.85 9.54
CA LEU A 120 9.72 -2.63 8.31
C LEU A 120 10.26 -4.06 8.53
N ASP A 121 11.42 -4.25 9.18
CA ASP A 121 11.97 -5.57 9.47
C ASP A 121 11.04 -6.43 10.33
N LYS A 122 10.42 -5.82 11.34
CA LYS A 122 9.43 -6.49 12.20
C LYS A 122 8.19 -6.94 11.41
N LEU A 123 7.70 -6.09 10.48
CA LEU A 123 6.58 -6.45 9.61
C LEU A 123 6.96 -7.55 8.63
N LEU A 124 8.17 -7.50 8.04
CA LEU A 124 8.65 -8.55 7.13
C LEU A 124 8.69 -9.92 7.82
N ALA A 125 9.19 -9.98 9.06
CA ALA A 125 9.20 -11.22 9.86
C ALA A 125 7.76 -11.71 10.15
N THR A 126 6.85 -10.79 10.48
CA THR A 126 5.44 -11.11 10.73
C THR A 126 4.78 -11.66 9.46
N PHE A 127 4.96 -11.01 8.33
CA PHE A 127 4.36 -11.45 7.06
C PHE A 127 4.95 -12.76 6.56
N HIS A 128 6.26 -13.00 6.80
CA HIS A 128 6.88 -14.30 6.49
C HIS A 128 6.21 -15.44 7.24
N ARG A 129 5.88 -15.25 8.52
CA ARG A 129 5.16 -16.23 9.33
C ARG A 129 3.72 -16.45 8.85
N LEU A 130 3.04 -15.38 8.43
CA LEU A 130 1.63 -15.40 8.04
C LEU A 130 1.41 -15.95 6.62
N LEU A 131 2.41 -15.88 5.76
CA LEU A 131 2.33 -16.42 4.40
C LEU A 131 2.39 -17.94 4.40
N LYS A 132 1.56 -18.54 3.57
CA LYS A 132 1.64 -19.97 3.23
C LYS A 132 2.93 -20.27 2.47
N PRO A 133 3.42 -21.52 2.52
CA PRO A 133 4.43 -22.00 1.57
C PRO A 133 3.97 -21.71 0.12
N GLY A 134 4.83 -21.10 -0.69
CA GLY A 134 4.49 -20.68 -2.05
C GLY A 134 3.64 -19.41 -2.17
N GLY A 135 3.20 -18.82 -1.05
CA GLY A 135 2.51 -17.52 -1.03
C GLY A 135 3.39 -16.38 -1.54
N VAL A 136 2.80 -15.21 -1.74
CA VAL A 136 3.51 -14.04 -2.26
C VAL A 136 3.32 -12.80 -1.37
N PHE A 137 4.42 -12.16 -1.01
CA PHE A 137 4.43 -10.83 -0.44
C PHE A 137 4.61 -9.79 -1.54
N VAL A 138 3.75 -8.79 -1.57
CA VAL A 138 3.77 -7.66 -2.51
C VAL A 138 4.15 -6.40 -1.75
N LEU A 139 5.36 -5.90 -1.99
CA LEU A 139 5.85 -4.64 -1.42
C LEU A 139 5.82 -3.56 -2.50
N GLY A 140 4.83 -2.68 -2.45
CA GLY A 140 4.56 -1.71 -3.52
C GLY A 140 4.81 -0.27 -3.14
N ASP A 141 5.04 0.55 -4.16
CA ASP A 141 5.16 2.00 -4.08
C ASP A 141 6.39 2.51 -3.31
N ILE A 142 7.50 1.78 -3.39
CA ILE A 142 8.77 2.14 -2.74
C ILE A 142 9.38 3.37 -3.40
N ILE A 143 9.73 4.36 -2.58
CA ILE A 143 10.31 5.62 -3.02
C ILE A 143 11.81 5.48 -3.14
N LYS A 144 12.37 5.84 -4.31
CA LYS A 144 13.82 5.90 -4.54
C LYS A 144 14.44 7.12 -3.84
N PRO A 145 15.68 7.04 -3.33
CA PRO A 145 16.33 8.14 -2.59
C PRO A 145 16.44 9.46 -3.36
N ARG A 146 16.57 9.40 -4.68
CA ARG A 146 16.77 10.57 -5.55
C ARG A 146 15.56 10.89 -6.42
N LEU A 147 14.37 10.49 -6.01
CA LEU A 147 13.17 10.83 -6.75
C LEU A 147 12.91 12.34 -6.62
N ALA A 148 13.17 13.09 -7.69
CA ALA A 148 12.97 14.53 -7.70
C ALA A 148 11.47 14.87 -7.62
N ALA A 149 11.12 15.87 -6.80
CA ALA A 149 9.75 16.35 -6.67
C ALA A 149 9.09 16.71 -8.01
N PRO A 150 9.78 17.32 -8.99
CA PRO A 150 9.23 17.60 -10.31
C PRO A 150 8.77 16.35 -11.07
N MET A 151 9.46 15.21 -10.89
CA MET A 151 9.06 13.95 -11.56
C MET A 151 7.77 13.38 -10.97
N ALA A 152 7.59 13.48 -9.66
CA ALA A 152 6.35 13.08 -9.00
C ALA A 152 5.17 13.99 -9.42
N ALA A 153 5.41 15.30 -9.53
CA ALA A 153 4.44 16.26 -10.03
C ALA A 153 4.04 15.94 -11.49
N LEU A 154 5.02 15.68 -12.36
CA LEU A 154 4.76 15.30 -13.74
C LEU A 154 3.96 14.00 -13.86
N ALA A 155 4.25 12.99 -13.01
CA ALA A 155 3.47 11.75 -12.96
C ALA A 155 2.00 12.02 -12.60
N LEU A 156 1.75 12.89 -11.62
CA LEU A 156 0.39 13.30 -11.24
C LEU A 156 -0.33 14.05 -12.36
N LEU A 157 0.35 14.99 -13.04
CA LEU A 157 -0.23 15.74 -14.16
C LEU A 157 -0.58 14.83 -15.35
N ARG A 158 0.31 13.90 -15.73
CA ARG A 158 0.04 12.90 -16.76
C ARG A 158 -1.14 11.99 -16.38
N PHE A 159 -1.19 11.57 -15.13
CA PHE A 159 -2.31 10.79 -14.62
C PHE A 159 -3.62 11.60 -14.66
N GLY A 160 -3.59 12.86 -14.26
CA GLY A 160 -4.71 13.79 -14.34
C GLY A 160 -5.21 13.99 -15.76
N ALA A 161 -4.31 14.17 -16.72
CA ALA A 161 -4.66 14.29 -18.14
C ALA A 161 -5.32 13.00 -18.68
N ALA A 162 -4.73 11.84 -18.39
CA ALA A 162 -5.27 10.54 -18.84
C ALA A 162 -6.61 10.17 -18.20
N LYS A 163 -6.93 10.71 -17.01
CA LYS A 163 -8.11 10.32 -16.22
C LYS A 163 -9.11 11.46 -16.00
N GLY A 164 -8.92 12.62 -16.65
CA GLY A 164 -9.88 13.73 -16.69
C GLY A 164 -9.95 14.57 -15.41
N PHE A 165 -8.80 14.73 -14.69
CA PHE A 165 -8.68 15.64 -13.55
C PHE A 165 -7.44 16.56 -13.62
N PHE A 166 -6.93 16.86 -14.84
CA PHE A 166 -5.70 17.62 -15.05
C PHE A 166 -5.69 18.97 -14.32
N TRP A 167 -6.73 19.78 -14.47
CA TRP A 167 -6.79 21.09 -13.84
C TRP A 167 -6.87 21.01 -12.32
N ALA A 168 -7.52 19.99 -11.78
CA ALA A 168 -7.49 19.72 -10.34
C ALA A 168 -6.09 19.29 -9.88
N ALA A 169 -5.33 18.56 -10.71
CA ALA A 169 -3.95 18.21 -10.40
C ALA A 169 -3.05 19.45 -10.34
N VAL A 170 -3.19 20.39 -11.30
CA VAL A 170 -2.47 21.67 -11.30
C VAL A 170 -2.75 22.46 -10.02
N GLY A 171 -4.03 22.70 -9.69
CA GLY A 171 -4.42 23.42 -8.46
C GLY A 171 -4.04 22.67 -7.18
N GLY A 172 -4.08 21.33 -7.21
CA GLY A 172 -3.69 20.48 -6.08
C GLY A 172 -2.19 20.56 -5.77
N LEU A 173 -1.32 20.60 -6.78
CA LEU A 173 0.11 20.76 -6.59
C LEU A 173 0.44 22.07 -5.86
N ALA A 174 -0.20 23.19 -6.22
CA ALA A 174 -0.01 24.45 -5.52
C ALA A 174 -0.44 24.35 -4.03
N ARG A 175 -1.55 23.65 -3.76
CA ARG A 175 -2.11 23.46 -2.41
C ARG A 175 -1.25 22.55 -1.52
N ILE A 176 -0.60 21.54 -2.09
CA ILE A 176 0.27 20.60 -1.35
C ILE A 176 1.43 21.35 -0.67
N PHE A 177 2.01 22.37 -1.30
CA PHE A 177 3.14 23.12 -0.74
C PHE A 177 2.80 23.87 0.56
N VAL A 178 1.53 24.22 0.77
CA VAL A 178 1.05 24.92 2.00
C VAL A 178 0.29 23.98 2.96
N SER A 179 0.24 22.68 2.65
CA SER A 179 -0.53 21.70 3.42
C SER A 179 0.21 21.15 4.64
N ASP A 180 -0.56 20.64 5.61
CA ASP A 180 -0.01 19.91 6.75
C ASP A 180 0.76 18.64 6.34
N TYR A 181 0.41 18.03 5.20
CA TYR A 181 1.17 16.91 4.62
C TYR A 181 2.61 17.31 4.32
N PHE A 182 2.83 18.49 3.71
CA PHE A 182 4.17 18.99 3.44
C PHE A 182 4.95 19.27 4.74
N LYS A 183 4.28 19.82 5.75
CA LYS A 183 4.88 20.08 7.07
C LYS A 183 5.29 18.78 7.79
N ILE A 184 4.44 17.74 7.75
CA ILE A 184 4.78 16.43 8.34
C ILE A 184 5.91 15.79 7.57
N LYS A 185 5.83 15.77 6.23
CA LYS A 185 6.88 15.23 5.37
C LYS A 185 8.23 15.90 5.60
N SER A 186 8.26 17.21 5.81
CA SER A 186 9.50 17.96 6.09
C SER A 186 10.03 17.73 7.50
N LYS A 187 9.15 17.48 8.48
CA LYS A 187 9.51 17.31 9.90
C LYS A 187 9.88 15.86 10.25
N VAL A 188 9.12 14.89 9.78
CA VAL A 188 9.28 13.46 10.11
C VAL A 188 10.06 12.73 9.02
N GLY A 189 10.01 13.23 7.77
CA GLY A 189 10.62 12.61 6.62
C GLY A 189 9.78 11.46 6.04
N LEU A 190 10.29 10.89 4.97
CA LEU A 190 9.81 9.63 4.40
C LEU A 190 11.01 8.72 4.24
N SER A 191 10.83 7.44 4.52
CA SER A 191 11.84 6.43 4.24
C SER A 191 11.99 6.21 2.73
N HIS A 192 13.22 6.19 2.28
CA HIS A 192 13.59 5.97 0.89
C HIS A 192 14.51 4.76 0.83
N TYR A 193 14.36 3.95 -0.18
CA TYR A 193 15.16 2.73 -0.34
C TYR A 193 15.66 2.61 -1.78
N ASP A 194 16.93 2.28 -1.95
CA ASP A 194 17.44 1.80 -3.23
C ASP A 194 16.93 0.38 -3.50
N GLU A 195 16.94 0.00 -4.78
CA GLU A 195 16.52 -1.34 -5.19
C GLU A 195 17.37 -2.43 -4.50
N ALA A 196 18.68 -2.21 -4.44
CA ALA A 196 19.62 -3.15 -3.81
C ALA A 196 19.32 -3.33 -2.31
N ASP A 197 19.00 -2.23 -1.60
CA ASP A 197 18.69 -2.25 -0.17
C ASP A 197 17.41 -3.04 0.12
N ILE A 198 16.36 -2.83 -0.68
CA ILE A 198 15.11 -3.58 -0.51
C ILE A 198 15.30 -5.06 -0.84
N LEU A 199 16.02 -5.38 -1.92
CA LEU A 199 16.30 -6.78 -2.27
C LEU A 199 17.12 -7.47 -1.18
N LYS A 200 18.11 -6.78 -0.60
CA LYS A 200 18.90 -7.28 0.53
C LYS A 200 18.02 -7.51 1.75
N LYS A 201 17.25 -6.50 2.16
CA LYS A 201 16.35 -6.55 3.32
C LYS A 201 15.34 -7.70 3.23
N LEU A 202 14.73 -7.90 2.05
CA LEU A 202 13.81 -9.01 1.81
C LEU A 202 14.51 -10.38 1.88
N ARG A 203 15.74 -10.52 1.35
CA ARG A 203 16.51 -11.77 1.46
C ARG A 203 16.88 -12.08 2.91
N GLU A 204 17.32 -11.09 3.67
CA GLU A 204 17.64 -11.22 5.11
C GLU A 204 16.42 -11.62 5.94
N ALA A 205 15.23 -11.18 5.53
CA ALA A 205 13.95 -11.59 6.13
C ALA A 205 13.45 -12.98 5.67
N GLY A 206 14.24 -13.73 4.89
CA GLY A 206 13.90 -15.10 4.46
C GLY A 206 13.04 -15.19 3.21
N TYR A 207 13.07 -14.18 2.35
CA TYR A 207 12.33 -14.20 1.09
C TYR A 207 13.25 -14.37 -0.13
N GLN A 208 12.67 -14.86 -1.22
CA GLN A 208 13.22 -14.78 -2.56
C GLN A 208 12.52 -13.64 -3.32
N PRO A 209 13.11 -12.42 -3.33
CA PRO A 209 12.50 -11.27 -3.95
C PRO A 209 12.84 -11.14 -5.42
N THR A 210 11.88 -10.61 -6.19
CA THR A 210 12.07 -10.14 -7.56
C THR A 210 11.46 -8.76 -7.70
N ARG A 211 12.08 -7.89 -8.50
CA ARG A 211 11.48 -6.62 -8.86
C ARG A 211 10.38 -6.83 -9.90
N ALA A 212 9.20 -6.26 -9.68
CA ALA A 212 8.15 -6.23 -10.68
C ALA A 212 8.53 -5.30 -11.84
N PRO A 213 8.17 -5.61 -13.09
CA PRO A 213 8.50 -4.78 -14.25
C PRO A 213 7.81 -3.41 -14.21
N ARG A 214 6.70 -3.31 -13.47
CA ARG A 214 5.94 -2.07 -13.28
C ARG A 214 5.62 -1.85 -11.81
N ASN A 215 5.54 -0.57 -11.41
CA ASN A 215 4.98 -0.23 -10.10
C ASN A 215 3.44 -0.36 -10.11
N ILE A 216 2.89 -0.78 -8.99
CA ILE A 216 1.45 -0.74 -8.74
C ILE A 216 1.01 0.72 -8.64
N GLY A 217 -0.09 1.06 -9.31
CA GLY A 217 -0.58 2.43 -9.37
C GLY A 217 0.05 3.27 -10.49
N HIS A 218 -0.25 4.56 -10.48
CA HIS A 218 0.07 5.45 -11.60
C HIS A 218 1.54 5.89 -11.67
N ASN A 219 2.25 5.95 -10.53
CA ASN A 219 3.59 6.51 -10.48
C ASN A 219 4.67 5.47 -10.78
N GLN A 220 5.08 5.34 -12.04
CA GLN A 220 6.07 4.37 -12.50
C GLN A 220 7.52 4.73 -12.12
N GLN A 221 7.76 5.86 -11.45
CA GLN A 221 9.07 6.21 -10.87
C GLN A 221 9.35 5.48 -9.56
N ARG A 222 8.34 4.89 -8.95
CA ARG A 222 8.43 4.07 -7.75
C ARG A 222 8.61 2.60 -8.09
N MET A 223 8.81 1.77 -7.09
CA MET A 223 9.15 0.37 -7.27
C MET A 223 8.16 -0.55 -6.56
N THR A 224 7.89 -1.69 -7.19
CA THR A 224 7.18 -2.83 -6.57
C THR A 224 8.07 -4.06 -6.59
N PHE A 225 8.02 -4.84 -5.52
CA PHE A 225 8.73 -6.10 -5.37
C PHE A 225 7.74 -7.22 -5.04
N LEU A 226 7.96 -8.37 -5.65
CA LEU A 226 7.26 -9.62 -5.33
C LEU A 226 8.25 -10.52 -4.62
N ALA A 227 7.87 -11.04 -3.46
CA ALA A 227 8.78 -11.82 -2.62
C ALA A 227 8.07 -13.10 -2.13
N ARG A 228 8.68 -14.27 -2.37
CA ARG A 228 8.15 -15.55 -1.91
C ARG A 228 8.92 -16.02 -0.68
N PRO A 229 8.25 -16.51 0.37
CA PRO A 229 8.96 -17.05 1.52
C PRO A 229 9.81 -18.25 1.10
N LEU A 230 11.08 -18.25 1.56
CA LEU A 230 11.92 -19.44 1.42
C LEU A 230 11.41 -20.51 2.40
N THR A 231 11.14 -21.68 1.91
CA THR A 231 10.83 -22.84 2.76
C THR A 231 12.07 -23.18 3.58
N ARG A 232 12.01 -23.07 4.90
CA ARG A 232 13.07 -23.65 5.74
C ARG A 232 13.08 -25.16 5.49
N ARG A 233 14.21 -25.63 4.97
CA ARG A 233 14.49 -27.07 4.90
C ARG A 233 14.70 -27.62 6.30
#